data_8de88c54dc5eb2a6e863a529cb67485c
#
_entry.id   8de88c54dc5eb2a6e863a529cb67485c
#
_cell.length_a   1.000
_cell.length_b   1.000
_cell.length_c   1.000
_cell.angle_alpha   90.00
_cell.angle_beta   90.00
_cell.angle_gamma   90.00
#
_symmetry.space_group_name_H-M   'P 1'
#
loop_
_entity.id
_entity.type
_entity.pdbx_description
1 polymer ?
#
loop_
_entity_poly.entity_id
_entity_poly.type
_entity_poly.pdbx_seq_one_letter_code
_entity_poly.pdbx_strand_id
1 'polypeptide(L)'
;LLLRIQLSVPENVFLNAVTFDRLLSIYGVTAIFLFALPLCIGLFYYVVPLQIGSRTTSLPRVGQTGLWLFILGAGVLYAALLFTPPETGINPLPPFSELAFAPNNGVDVWITSTGMVTLGLLMIAIDLVATVHTLRAPGMAWRRAPIFTVAGATVSWLLVVTAPIFLAAVTMLMLDRHDDGGFFSGAVGGAPLLWQHFSYIFFTASYMAISITALAAIAEIIQTFTHRELPGRKVIVWSLISIAIIGTLAWTQNMLATPTPSGWKYIAMFLSISLIVPFGLIFYNLISHVSRSDFHMQAPLRFAMGALSLASIGLLAEIAQSTIGVASQLSHTYDAWAATHFTLVGFAVFGGFAAVTYWYPKMTGFQLNEDRAKKSFQIMFLGTVVALLPLFVVGVEGQVTDSYRYFIDTDFKIYNI
;
A
#
# COMPACT_ATOMS: atom_id res chain seq x y z
N LEU A 1 -3.93 -1.14 17.29
CA LEU A 1 -4.73 -1.07 18.51
C LEU A 1 -3.96 -0.38 19.64
N LEU A 2 -2.76 -0.86 20.04
CA LEU A 2 -1.98 -0.30 21.17
C LEU A 2 -1.70 1.21 20.99
N LEU A 3 -1.32 1.63 19.80
CA LEU A 3 -1.10 3.05 19.48
C LEU A 3 -2.39 3.88 19.67
N ARG A 4 -3.55 3.33 19.33
CA ARG A 4 -4.84 4.02 19.53
C ARG A 4 -5.26 4.04 21.00
N ILE A 5 -4.98 3.00 21.77
CA ILE A 5 -5.20 2.99 23.21
C ILE A 5 -4.37 4.10 23.89
N GLN A 6 -3.12 4.31 23.46
CA GLN A 6 -2.29 5.41 23.95
C GLN A 6 -2.95 6.78 23.74
N LEU A 7 -3.62 6.98 22.61
CA LEU A 7 -4.24 8.25 22.23
C LEU A 7 -5.71 8.38 22.63
N SER A 8 -6.28 7.38 23.33
CA SER A 8 -7.69 7.44 23.78
C SER A 8 -7.94 8.44 24.91
N VAL A 9 -6.90 8.79 25.67
CA VAL A 9 -6.95 9.75 26.78
C VAL A 9 -5.81 10.74 26.64
N PRO A 10 -6.06 12.07 26.89
CA PRO A 10 -5.00 13.07 26.90
C PRO A 10 -3.90 12.70 27.90
N GLU A 11 -2.66 13.04 27.55
CA GLU A 11 -1.49 12.82 28.45
C GLU A 11 -1.33 11.38 28.97
N ASN A 12 -1.89 10.41 28.27
CA ASN A 12 -1.83 8.99 28.66
C ASN A 12 -0.38 8.52 28.81
N VAL A 13 -0.13 7.69 29.80
CA VAL A 13 1.18 7.11 30.12
C VAL A 13 1.26 5.60 29.86
N PHE A 14 0.31 5.04 29.14
CA PHE A 14 0.26 3.61 28.80
C PHE A 14 1.49 3.17 28.01
N LEU A 15 1.92 3.98 27.04
CA LEU A 15 3.17 3.80 26.30
C LEU A 15 4.09 5.00 26.57
N ASN A 16 5.39 4.75 26.70
CA ASN A 16 6.39 5.81 26.62
C ASN A 16 6.69 6.17 25.15
N ALA A 17 7.33 7.32 24.90
CA ALA A 17 7.64 7.81 23.55
C ALA A 17 8.41 6.78 22.74
N VAL A 18 9.45 6.18 23.30
CA VAL A 18 10.30 5.19 22.64
C VAL A 18 9.51 3.95 22.22
N THR A 19 8.66 3.42 23.09
CA THR A 19 7.84 2.25 22.76
C THR A 19 6.78 2.59 21.71
N PHE A 20 6.23 3.81 21.75
CA PHE A 20 5.30 4.29 20.72
C PHE A 20 5.98 4.32 19.34
N ASP A 21 7.17 4.90 19.22
CA ASP A 21 7.93 4.99 17.97
C ASP A 21 8.35 3.62 17.44
N ARG A 22 8.74 2.70 18.32
CA ARG A 22 9.02 1.29 17.97
C ARG A 22 7.82 0.60 17.35
N LEU A 23 6.67 0.72 18.00
CA LEU A 23 5.42 0.15 17.49
C LEU A 23 4.98 0.80 16.18
N LEU A 24 5.14 2.12 16.05
CA LEU A 24 4.82 2.84 14.82
C LEU A 24 5.72 2.41 13.65
N SER A 25 7.04 2.24 13.90
CA SER A 25 8.00 1.78 12.90
C SER A 25 7.64 0.39 12.38
N ILE A 26 7.35 -0.55 13.27
CA ILE A 26 6.99 -1.92 12.90
C ILE A 26 5.63 -1.97 12.23
N TYR A 27 4.66 -1.18 12.72
CA TYR A 27 3.34 -1.10 12.11
C TYR A 27 3.40 -0.67 10.64
N GLY A 28 4.14 0.39 10.33
CA GLY A 28 4.23 0.92 8.96
C GLY A 28 4.83 -0.09 7.98
N VAL A 29 5.95 -0.73 8.37
CA VAL A 29 6.58 -1.78 7.55
C VAL A 29 5.66 -2.99 7.40
N THR A 30 5.04 -3.44 8.50
CA THR A 30 4.15 -4.60 8.50
C THR A 30 2.93 -4.37 7.61
N ALA A 31 2.26 -3.24 7.73
CA ALA A 31 1.01 -2.98 7.00
C ALA A 31 1.20 -3.01 5.48
N ILE A 32 2.28 -2.44 4.98
CA ILE A 32 2.53 -2.31 3.54
C ILE A 32 3.37 -3.47 3.02
N PHE A 33 4.57 -3.67 3.58
CA PHE A 33 5.57 -4.57 3.02
C PHE A 33 5.44 -6.02 3.45
N LEU A 34 4.84 -6.30 4.62
CA LEU A 34 4.66 -7.67 5.13
C LEU A 34 3.23 -8.16 5.06
N PHE A 35 2.25 -7.31 4.77
CA PHE A 35 0.86 -7.70 4.63
C PHE A 35 0.29 -7.36 3.24
N ALA A 36 0.14 -6.08 2.88
CA ALA A 36 -0.61 -5.70 1.70
C ALA A 36 0.08 -6.10 0.38
N LEU A 37 1.37 -5.81 0.21
CA LEU A 37 2.11 -6.20 -1.00
C LEU A 37 2.26 -7.72 -1.16
N PRO A 38 2.66 -8.49 -0.12
CA PRO A 38 2.74 -9.95 -0.26
C PRO A 38 1.40 -10.59 -0.54
N LEU A 39 0.30 -10.07 0.00
CA LEU A 39 -1.05 -10.54 -0.33
C LEU A 39 -1.33 -10.36 -1.84
N CYS A 40 -1.03 -9.17 -2.40
CA CYS A 40 -1.18 -8.90 -3.82
C CYS A 40 -0.32 -9.84 -4.69
N ILE A 41 0.96 -9.94 -4.36
CA ILE A 41 1.90 -10.78 -5.10
C ILE A 41 1.55 -12.27 -4.97
N GLY A 42 1.14 -12.72 -3.78
CA GLY A 42 0.71 -14.10 -3.55
C GLY A 42 -0.54 -14.46 -4.36
N LEU A 43 -1.52 -13.55 -4.44
CA LEU A 43 -2.69 -13.72 -5.30
C LEU A 43 -2.30 -13.83 -6.78
N PHE A 44 -1.40 -12.97 -7.26
CA PHE A 44 -0.92 -13.06 -8.64
C PHE A 44 -0.14 -14.34 -8.87
N TYR A 45 0.72 -14.72 -7.95
CA TYR A 45 1.55 -15.92 -8.08
C TYR A 45 0.75 -17.20 -8.14
N TYR A 46 -0.42 -17.24 -7.47
CA TYR A 46 -1.35 -18.35 -7.52
C TYR A 46 -2.28 -18.30 -8.74
N VAL A 47 -2.94 -17.16 -8.97
CA VAL A 47 -4.05 -17.05 -9.92
C VAL A 47 -3.56 -16.88 -11.37
N VAL A 48 -2.52 -16.06 -11.59
CA VAL A 48 -2.06 -15.73 -12.95
C VAL A 48 -1.62 -16.95 -13.75
N PRO A 49 -0.77 -17.89 -13.22
CA PRO A 49 -0.42 -19.10 -13.98
C PRO A 49 -1.66 -19.90 -14.38
N LEU A 50 -2.64 -20.03 -13.50
CA LEU A 50 -3.90 -20.75 -13.81
C LEU A 50 -4.69 -20.04 -14.92
N GLN A 51 -4.78 -18.73 -14.89
CA GLN A 51 -5.50 -17.93 -15.90
C GLN A 51 -4.85 -17.98 -17.28
N ILE A 52 -3.52 -18.05 -17.35
CA ILE A 52 -2.80 -18.15 -18.63
C ILE A 52 -2.64 -19.58 -19.13
N GLY A 53 -3.10 -20.57 -18.36
CA GLY A 53 -3.02 -22.00 -18.73
C GLY A 53 -1.65 -22.63 -18.47
N SER A 54 -0.82 -22.01 -17.64
CA SER A 54 0.48 -22.54 -17.24
C SER A 54 0.37 -23.46 -16.01
N ARG A 55 1.19 -24.52 -15.96
CA ARG A 55 1.29 -25.42 -14.80
C ARG A 55 2.29 -24.94 -13.75
N THR A 56 3.24 -24.11 -14.14
CA THR A 56 4.35 -23.62 -13.32
C THR A 56 4.67 -22.19 -13.68
N THR A 57 5.47 -21.51 -12.85
CA THR A 57 6.09 -20.22 -13.21
C THR A 57 7.31 -20.46 -14.10
N SER A 58 7.78 -19.40 -14.77
CA SER A 58 8.89 -19.45 -15.73
C SER A 58 10.24 -19.65 -15.06
N LEU A 59 10.45 -19.02 -13.90
CA LEU A 59 11.70 -19.01 -13.15
C LEU A 59 11.49 -19.45 -11.69
N PRO A 60 11.02 -20.69 -11.44
CA PRO A 60 10.56 -21.12 -10.11
C PRO A 60 11.66 -21.05 -9.04
N ARG A 61 12.93 -21.24 -9.41
CA ARG A 61 14.05 -21.10 -8.46
C ARG A 61 14.23 -19.64 -8.01
N VAL A 62 14.06 -18.67 -8.91
CA VAL A 62 14.13 -17.24 -8.59
C VAL A 62 12.98 -16.85 -7.66
N GLY A 63 11.75 -17.28 -7.97
CA GLY A 63 10.59 -17.05 -7.13
C GLY A 63 10.72 -17.66 -5.73
N GLN A 64 11.24 -18.89 -5.62
CA GLN A 64 11.49 -19.55 -4.33
C GLN A 64 12.58 -18.84 -3.51
N THR A 65 13.68 -18.45 -4.13
CA THR A 65 14.72 -17.65 -3.45
C THR A 65 14.15 -16.31 -2.96
N GLY A 66 13.33 -15.67 -3.79
CA GLY A 66 12.63 -14.44 -3.40
C GLY A 66 11.73 -14.63 -2.19
N LEU A 67 10.97 -15.73 -2.13
CA LEU A 67 10.13 -16.06 -0.97
C LEU A 67 10.96 -16.26 0.31
N TRP A 68 12.09 -16.97 0.23
CA TRP A 68 12.95 -17.16 1.40
C TRP A 68 13.60 -15.87 1.87
N LEU A 69 14.05 -14.99 0.96
CA LEU A 69 14.56 -13.67 1.32
C LEU A 69 13.48 -12.81 1.98
N PHE A 70 12.25 -12.86 1.47
CA PHE A 70 11.11 -12.18 2.08
C PHE A 70 10.87 -12.67 3.52
N ILE A 71 10.81 -14.00 3.73
CA ILE A 71 10.58 -14.61 5.06
C ILE A 71 11.72 -14.26 6.02
N LEU A 72 12.96 -14.32 5.57
CA LEU A 72 14.12 -13.97 6.39
C LEU A 72 14.11 -12.49 6.77
N GLY A 73 13.84 -11.59 5.81
CA GLY A 73 13.72 -10.16 6.09
C GLY A 73 12.62 -9.83 7.09
N ALA A 74 11.43 -10.44 6.96
CA ALA A 74 10.37 -10.33 7.94
C ALA A 74 10.79 -10.87 9.31
N GLY A 75 11.49 -12.01 9.33
CA GLY A 75 12.03 -12.62 10.55
C GLY A 75 13.02 -11.72 11.26
N VAL A 76 13.91 -11.05 10.54
CA VAL A 76 14.86 -10.06 11.09
C VAL A 76 14.12 -8.90 11.76
N LEU A 77 13.09 -8.34 11.11
CA LEU A 77 12.30 -7.23 11.67
C LEU A 77 11.63 -7.62 12.99
N TYR A 78 10.95 -8.78 13.02
CA TYR A 78 10.24 -9.20 14.22
C TYR A 78 11.17 -9.72 15.32
N ALA A 79 12.30 -10.35 14.97
CA ALA A 79 13.31 -10.75 15.94
C ALA A 79 13.92 -9.52 16.65
N ALA A 80 14.05 -8.38 15.96
CA ALA A 80 14.55 -7.15 16.54
C ALA A 80 13.70 -6.62 17.71
N LEU A 81 12.41 -6.97 17.77
CA LEU A 81 11.55 -6.65 18.93
C LEU A 81 12.12 -7.16 20.25
N LEU A 82 12.88 -8.24 20.22
CA LEU A 82 13.48 -8.85 21.41
C LEU A 82 14.79 -8.19 21.84
N PHE A 83 15.43 -7.40 20.94
CA PHE A 83 16.76 -6.84 21.17
C PHE A 83 16.80 -5.31 20.97
N THR A 84 16.82 -4.86 19.72
CA THR A 84 16.95 -3.45 19.30
C THR A 84 15.94 -3.13 18.20
N PRO A 85 14.67 -2.92 18.55
CA PRO A 85 13.65 -2.57 17.56
C PRO A 85 13.94 -1.18 16.95
N PRO A 86 13.56 -0.96 15.67
CA PRO A 86 13.73 0.33 15.03
C PRO A 86 12.87 1.41 15.67
N GLU A 87 13.45 2.59 15.85
CA GLU A 87 12.81 3.81 16.38
C GLU A 87 12.85 4.90 15.30
N THR A 88 12.29 4.60 14.13
CA THR A 88 12.46 5.43 12.92
C THR A 88 11.17 5.98 12.37
N GLY A 89 10.05 5.68 13.05
CA GLY A 89 8.76 5.85 12.41
C GLY A 89 8.60 4.90 11.20
N ILE A 90 7.73 5.24 10.28
CA ILE A 90 7.46 4.41 9.09
C ILE A 90 8.64 4.46 8.10
N ASN A 91 9.34 5.60 8.02
CA ASN A 91 10.43 5.86 7.09
C ASN A 91 11.59 6.56 7.81
N PRO A 92 12.80 5.97 7.86
CA PRO A 92 13.96 6.58 8.51
C PRO A 92 14.44 7.80 7.70
N LEU A 93 14.13 8.99 8.18
CA LEU A 93 14.47 10.24 7.48
C LEU A 93 15.84 10.76 7.93
N PRO A 94 16.82 10.96 7.03
CA PRO A 94 18.02 11.72 7.33
C PRO A 94 17.66 13.21 7.67
N PRO A 95 18.36 13.86 8.63
CA PRO A 95 19.53 13.36 9.36
C PRO A 95 19.21 12.46 10.57
N PHE A 96 17.94 12.32 10.99
CA PHE A 96 17.55 11.57 12.20
C PHE A 96 17.89 10.07 12.13
N SER A 97 18.10 9.52 10.94
CA SER A 97 18.56 8.15 10.73
C SER A 97 20.10 7.98 10.81
N GLU A 98 20.88 9.05 10.95
CA GLU A 98 22.34 8.99 11.08
C GLU A 98 22.77 8.50 12.49
N LEU A 99 23.97 7.93 12.59
CA LEU A 99 24.51 7.44 13.88
C LEU A 99 24.58 8.50 14.96
N ALA A 100 24.77 9.78 14.59
CA ALA A 100 24.77 10.91 15.52
C ALA A 100 23.44 11.08 16.27
N PHE A 101 22.31 10.75 15.64
CA PHE A 101 20.96 10.90 16.20
C PHE A 101 20.33 9.57 16.60
N ALA A 102 20.69 8.48 15.93
CA ALA A 102 20.23 7.11 16.19
C ALA A 102 21.43 6.16 16.34
N PRO A 103 22.14 6.19 17.48
CA PRO A 103 23.37 5.42 17.68
C PRO A 103 23.13 3.91 17.86
N ASN A 104 21.88 3.48 18.01
CA ASN A 104 21.53 2.08 18.14
C ASN A 104 21.41 1.38 16.78
N ASN A 105 21.44 0.05 16.78
CA ASN A 105 21.34 -0.76 15.56
C ASN A 105 19.89 -0.86 14.99
N GLY A 106 18.92 -0.15 15.57
CA GLY A 106 17.52 -0.24 15.15
C GLY A 106 17.31 0.21 13.69
N VAL A 107 17.99 1.28 13.26
CA VAL A 107 17.97 1.74 11.86
C VAL A 107 18.59 0.70 10.92
N ASP A 108 19.71 0.06 11.33
CA ASP A 108 20.40 -0.96 10.54
C ASP A 108 19.52 -2.21 10.35
N VAL A 109 18.77 -2.59 11.39
CA VAL A 109 17.79 -3.65 11.32
C VAL A 109 16.66 -3.27 10.33
N TRP A 110 16.16 -2.04 10.39
CA TRP A 110 15.15 -1.55 9.46
C TRP A 110 15.64 -1.62 8.00
N ILE A 111 16.86 -1.11 7.74
CA ILE A 111 17.50 -1.13 6.41
C ILE A 111 17.66 -2.57 5.91
N THR A 112 18.23 -3.45 6.73
CA THR A 112 18.50 -4.84 6.37
C THR A 112 17.20 -5.59 6.10
N SER A 113 16.23 -5.49 7.00
CA SER A 113 14.92 -6.15 6.88
C SER A 113 14.17 -5.69 5.63
N THR A 114 13.99 -4.38 5.46
CA THR A 114 13.25 -3.83 4.31
C THR A 114 13.98 -4.07 2.99
N GLY A 115 15.33 -4.04 3.00
CA GLY A 115 16.15 -4.41 1.86
C GLY A 115 15.94 -5.87 1.44
N MET A 116 15.99 -6.82 2.39
CA MET A 116 15.75 -8.25 2.11
C MET A 116 14.33 -8.50 1.62
N VAL A 117 13.33 -7.89 2.26
CA VAL A 117 11.91 -7.99 1.85
C VAL A 117 11.73 -7.46 0.42
N THR A 118 12.27 -6.29 0.12
CA THR A 118 12.17 -5.67 -1.21
C THR A 118 12.87 -6.49 -2.28
N LEU A 119 14.07 -7.01 -1.98
CA LEU A 119 14.79 -7.91 -2.90
C LEU A 119 13.99 -9.19 -3.15
N GLY A 120 13.40 -9.76 -2.11
CA GLY A 120 12.52 -10.93 -2.23
C GLY A 120 11.32 -10.68 -3.14
N LEU A 121 10.61 -9.56 -2.92
CA LEU A 121 9.47 -9.15 -3.76
C LEU A 121 9.90 -8.86 -5.20
N LEU A 122 11.06 -8.24 -5.42
CA LEU A 122 11.62 -8.01 -6.76
C LEU A 122 11.87 -9.33 -7.50
N MET A 123 12.48 -10.32 -6.84
CA MET A 123 12.74 -11.62 -7.46
C MET A 123 11.43 -12.34 -7.85
N ILE A 124 10.41 -12.30 -7.00
CA ILE A 124 9.09 -12.85 -7.31
C ILE A 124 8.43 -12.08 -8.46
N ALA A 125 8.56 -10.76 -8.50
CA ALA A 125 8.03 -9.94 -9.58
C ALA A 125 8.71 -10.24 -10.93
N ILE A 126 10.03 -10.48 -10.94
CA ILE A 126 10.78 -10.90 -12.14
C ILE A 126 10.25 -12.25 -12.66
N ASP A 127 10.03 -13.23 -11.78
CA ASP A 127 9.45 -14.53 -12.18
C ASP A 127 8.04 -14.37 -12.76
N LEU A 128 7.20 -13.52 -12.15
CA LEU A 128 5.86 -13.24 -12.68
C LEU A 128 5.89 -12.54 -14.05
N VAL A 129 6.76 -11.57 -14.24
CA VAL A 129 6.97 -10.92 -15.56
C VAL A 129 7.35 -11.98 -16.58
N ALA A 130 8.37 -12.79 -16.30
CA ALA A 130 8.82 -13.86 -17.19
C ALA A 130 7.66 -14.84 -17.48
N THR A 131 6.92 -15.27 -16.45
CA THR A 131 5.79 -16.19 -16.56
C THR A 131 4.71 -15.68 -17.50
N VAL A 132 4.26 -14.44 -17.30
CA VAL A 132 3.19 -13.86 -18.14
C VAL A 132 3.64 -13.65 -19.58
N HIS A 133 4.91 -13.35 -19.82
CA HIS A 133 5.38 -13.10 -21.19
C HIS A 133 5.70 -14.39 -21.96
N THR A 134 6.19 -15.42 -21.30
CA THR A 134 6.70 -16.64 -21.96
C THR A 134 5.75 -17.82 -21.93
N LEU A 135 4.88 -17.93 -20.91
CA LEU A 135 4.06 -19.12 -20.66
C LEU A 135 2.56 -18.94 -20.94
N ARG A 136 2.15 -17.87 -21.60
CA ARG A 136 0.75 -17.73 -22.05
C ARG A 136 0.37 -18.82 -23.04
N ALA A 137 -0.84 -19.36 -22.86
CA ALA A 137 -1.39 -20.36 -23.78
C ALA A 137 -1.35 -19.85 -25.24
N PRO A 138 -1.05 -20.73 -26.22
CA PRO A 138 -1.05 -20.39 -27.63
C PRO A 138 -2.36 -19.69 -28.04
N GLY A 139 -2.25 -18.56 -28.75
CA GLY A 139 -3.40 -17.76 -29.18
C GLY A 139 -3.95 -16.77 -28.13
N MET A 140 -3.45 -16.78 -26.90
CA MET A 140 -3.82 -15.80 -25.88
C MET A 140 -3.05 -14.48 -26.07
N ALA A 141 -3.58 -13.61 -26.92
CA ALA A 141 -3.09 -12.25 -27.05
C ALA A 141 -3.46 -11.39 -25.82
N TRP A 142 -2.72 -10.30 -25.55
CA TRP A 142 -2.98 -9.37 -24.44
C TRP A 142 -4.42 -8.83 -24.39
N ARG A 143 -5.05 -8.68 -25.55
CA ARG A 143 -6.45 -8.25 -25.65
C ARG A 143 -7.45 -9.28 -25.12
N ARG A 144 -7.05 -10.55 -25.02
CA ARG A 144 -7.88 -11.67 -24.55
C ARG A 144 -7.49 -12.13 -23.14
N ALA A 145 -6.33 -11.74 -22.63
CA ALA A 145 -5.87 -12.11 -21.31
C ALA A 145 -6.81 -11.56 -20.22
N PRO A 146 -7.13 -12.31 -19.16
CA PRO A 146 -7.96 -11.83 -18.05
C PRO A 146 -7.48 -10.49 -17.48
N ILE A 147 -8.39 -9.67 -16.94
CA ILE A 147 -8.05 -8.35 -16.38
C ILE A 147 -7.04 -8.52 -15.24
N PHE A 148 -7.23 -9.51 -14.39
CA PHE A 148 -6.33 -9.80 -13.27
C PHE A 148 -4.93 -10.21 -13.74
N THR A 149 -4.82 -10.97 -14.83
CA THR A 149 -3.52 -11.28 -15.44
C THR A 149 -2.81 -10.02 -15.96
N VAL A 150 -3.54 -9.10 -16.60
CA VAL A 150 -2.95 -7.83 -17.08
C VAL A 150 -2.50 -6.98 -15.90
N ALA A 151 -3.30 -6.91 -14.84
CA ALA A 151 -2.94 -6.23 -13.60
C ALA A 151 -1.68 -6.84 -12.96
N GLY A 152 -1.60 -8.18 -12.91
CA GLY A 152 -0.42 -8.88 -12.39
C GLY A 152 0.85 -8.55 -13.17
N ALA A 153 0.77 -8.50 -14.49
CA ALA A 153 1.89 -8.06 -15.32
C ALA A 153 2.26 -6.60 -15.05
N THR A 154 1.26 -5.70 -14.95
CA THR A 154 1.47 -4.28 -14.69
C THR A 154 2.14 -4.05 -13.33
N VAL A 155 1.64 -4.68 -12.27
CA VAL A 155 2.21 -4.59 -10.92
C VAL A 155 3.62 -5.19 -10.86
N SER A 156 3.84 -6.32 -11.51
CA SER A 156 5.17 -6.94 -11.53
C SER A 156 6.20 -6.04 -12.24
N TRP A 157 5.86 -5.45 -13.38
CA TRP A 157 6.72 -4.47 -14.05
C TRP A 157 6.96 -3.23 -13.19
N LEU A 158 5.93 -2.75 -12.49
CA LEU A 158 6.04 -1.62 -11.58
C LEU A 158 7.08 -1.89 -10.48
N LEU A 159 7.04 -3.07 -9.87
CA LEU A 159 8.02 -3.47 -8.85
C LEU A 159 9.42 -3.69 -9.44
N VAL A 160 9.54 -4.27 -10.63
CA VAL A 160 10.84 -4.45 -11.31
C VAL A 160 11.53 -3.13 -11.59
N VAL A 161 10.77 -2.07 -11.88
CA VAL A 161 11.34 -0.73 -12.13
C VAL A 161 11.65 0.01 -10.82
N THR A 162 10.77 -0.06 -9.82
CA THR A 162 10.87 0.81 -8.64
C THR A 162 11.64 0.18 -7.47
N ALA A 163 11.62 -1.13 -7.31
CA ALA A 163 12.33 -1.80 -6.21
C ALA A 163 13.86 -1.64 -6.28
N PRO A 164 14.54 -1.69 -7.46
CA PRO A 164 15.98 -1.40 -7.53
C PRO A 164 16.35 0.00 -7.06
N ILE A 165 15.49 1.00 -7.29
CA ILE A 165 15.71 2.39 -6.82
C ILE A 165 15.71 2.43 -5.30
N PHE A 166 14.76 1.75 -4.66
CA PHE A 166 14.70 1.67 -3.21
C PHE A 166 15.85 0.85 -2.62
N LEU A 167 16.24 -0.26 -3.28
CA LEU A 167 17.39 -1.06 -2.88
C LEU A 167 18.69 -0.24 -2.92
N ALA A 168 18.87 0.59 -3.95
CA ALA A 168 19.99 1.52 -4.00
C ALA A 168 19.95 2.52 -2.82
N ALA A 169 18.77 3.09 -2.54
CA ALA A 169 18.59 4.04 -1.44
C ALA A 169 18.94 3.43 -0.07
N VAL A 170 18.44 2.23 0.24
CA VAL A 170 18.75 1.58 1.53
C VAL A 170 20.23 1.19 1.62
N THR A 171 20.87 0.84 0.51
CA THR A 171 22.32 0.59 0.46
C THR A 171 23.10 1.87 0.72
N MET A 172 22.73 2.98 0.07
CA MET A 172 23.36 4.29 0.29
C MET A 172 23.18 4.75 1.74
N LEU A 173 22.00 4.53 2.34
CA LEU A 173 21.76 4.88 3.75
C LEU A 173 22.62 4.04 4.70
N MET A 174 22.84 2.76 4.38
CA MET A 174 23.75 1.90 5.17
C MET A 174 25.20 2.40 5.10
N LEU A 175 25.65 2.80 3.91
CA LEU A 175 26.98 3.38 3.71
C LEU A 175 27.14 4.73 4.43
N ASP A 176 26.13 5.59 4.42
CA ASP A 176 26.14 6.85 5.17
C ASP A 176 26.28 6.62 6.68
N ARG A 177 25.73 5.51 7.20
CA ARG A 177 25.78 5.20 8.62
C ARG A 177 27.13 4.62 9.08
N HIS A 178 27.83 3.90 8.21
CA HIS A 178 29.02 3.12 8.62
C HIS A 178 30.33 3.51 7.93
N ASP A 179 30.25 4.09 6.72
CA ASP A 179 31.42 4.34 5.86
C ASP A 179 31.57 5.81 5.44
N ASP A 180 30.91 6.74 6.14
CA ASP A 180 30.93 8.19 5.82
C ASP A 180 30.58 8.50 4.35
N GLY A 181 29.62 7.76 3.78
CA GLY A 181 29.24 7.83 2.36
C GLY A 181 28.80 9.21 1.90
N GLY A 182 28.17 9.98 2.78
CA GLY A 182 27.82 11.38 2.55
C GLY A 182 26.73 11.62 1.50
N PHE A 183 25.92 10.61 1.19
CA PHE A 183 24.86 10.73 0.18
C PHE A 183 23.69 11.59 0.67
N PHE A 184 23.26 11.39 1.90
CA PHE A 184 22.08 12.01 2.50
C PHE A 184 22.43 12.97 3.63
N SER A 185 23.65 12.89 4.18
CA SER A 185 24.08 13.72 5.29
C SER A 185 24.44 15.15 4.82
N GLY A 186 23.66 16.13 5.28
CA GLY A 186 23.91 17.54 4.96
C GLY A 186 25.20 18.06 5.56
N ALA A 187 25.74 17.44 6.61
CA ALA A 187 26.99 17.84 7.26
C ALA A 187 28.22 17.69 6.37
N VAL A 188 28.19 16.73 5.44
CA VAL A 188 29.30 16.43 4.49
C VAL A 188 28.93 16.77 3.04
N GLY A 189 27.89 17.53 2.82
CA GLY A 189 27.47 17.99 1.48
C GLY A 189 26.45 17.11 0.78
N GLY A 190 25.89 16.10 1.45
CA GLY A 190 24.80 15.27 0.94
C GLY A 190 23.43 15.98 0.95
N ALA A 191 22.43 15.32 0.38
CA ALA A 191 21.09 15.86 0.25
C ALA A 191 20.03 14.97 0.91
N PRO A 192 19.51 15.31 2.11
CA PRO A 192 18.45 14.54 2.80
C PRO A 192 17.19 14.33 1.94
N LEU A 193 16.85 15.29 1.07
CA LEU A 193 15.73 15.17 0.16
C LEU A 193 15.90 14.04 -0.87
N LEU A 194 17.14 13.66 -1.20
CA LEU A 194 17.41 12.56 -2.12
C LEU A 194 16.88 11.22 -1.59
N TRP A 195 17.00 10.98 -0.28
CA TRP A 195 16.36 9.83 0.38
C TRP A 195 14.85 9.81 0.17
N GLN A 196 14.20 10.96 0.37
CA GLN A 196 12.74 11.05 0.20
C GLN A 196 12.33 10.77 -1.25
N HIS A 197 13.06 11.28 -2.25
CA HIS A 197 12.78 10.96 -3.65
C HIS A 197 12.86 9.46 -3.91
N PHE A 198 13.93 8.80 -3.51
CA PHE A 198 14.13 7.38 -3.79
C PHE A 198 13.16 6.48 -3.01
N SER A 199 12.90 6.77 -1.73
CA SER A 199 11.96 5.99 -0.92
C SER A 199 10.52 6.17 -1.38
N TYR A 200 10.09 7.41 -1.66
CA TYR A 200 8.71 7.67 -2.06
C TYR A 200 8.36 7.15 -3.45
N ILE A 201 9.30 7.04 -4.40
CA ILE A 201 9.06 6.35 -5.68
C ILE A 201 8.55 4.92 -5.41
N PHE A 202 9.23 4.17 -4.56
CA PHE A 202 8.86 2.79 -4.25
C PHE A 202 7.62 2.69 -3.37
N PHE A 203 7.46 3.57 -2.37
CA PHE A 203 6.28 3.56 -1.50
C PHE A 203 5.01 3.89 -2.30
N THR A 204 5.04 4.94 -3.11
CA THR A 204 3.91 5.29 -3.97
C THR A 204 3.59 4.19 -4.98
N ALA A 205 4.60 3.58 -5.61
CA ALA A 205 4.41 2.41 -6.46
C ALA A 205 3.76 1.24 -5.72
N SER A 206 4.11 1.03 -4.46
CA SER A 206 3.52 -0.01 -3.61
C SER A 206 2.02 0.24 -3.36
N TYR A 207 1.63 1.48 -3.09
CA TYR A 207 0.21 1.87 -2.97
C TYR A 207 -0.56 1.67 -4.29
N MET A 208 0.04 2.04 -5.42
CA MET A 208 -0.57 1.79 -6.73
C MET A 208 -0.69 0.30 -7.03
N ALA A 209 0.29 -0.51 -6.66
CA ALA A 209 0.25 -1.97 -6.82
C ALA A 209 -0.92 -2.60 -6.05
N ILE A 210 -1.15 -2.17 -4.81
CA ILE A 210 -2.26 -2.62 -3.96
C ILE A 210 -3.60 -2.23 -4.60
N SER A 211 -3.74 -0.97 -5.02
CA SER A 211 -4.96 -0.46 -5.64
C SER A 211 -5.29 -1.18 -6.95
N ILE A 212 -4.30 -1.37 -7.83
CA ILE A 212 -4.44 -2.08 -9.10
C ILE A 212 -4.88 -3.52 -8.88
N THR A 213 -4.27 -4.22 -7.91
CA THR A 213 -4.60 -5.60 -7.58
C THR A 213 -6.05 -5.74 -7.14
N ALA A 214 -6.48 -4.90 -6.19
CA ALA A 214 -7.82 -4.91 -5.67
C ALA A 214 -8.86 -4.60 -6.77
N LEU A 215 -8.65 -3.54 -7.55
CA LEU A 215 -9.57 -3.14 -8.62
C LEU A 215 -9.70 -4.21 -9.70
N ALA A 216 -8.61 -4.89 -10.06
CA ALA A 216 -8.63 -5.99 -11.02
C ALA A 216 -9.39 -7.22 -10.48
N ALA A 217 -9.17 -7.57 -9.20
CA ALA A 217 -9.92 -8.64 -8.54
C ALA A 217 -11.42 -8.32 -8.45
N ILE A 218 -11.76 -7.09 -8.04
CA ILE A 218 -13.15 -6.61 -7.97
C ILE A 218 -13.82 -6.66 -9.36
N ALA A 219 -13.11 -6.29 -10.42
CA ALA A 219 -13.63 -6.36 -11.78
C ALA A 219 -14.00 -7.80 -12.18
N GLU A 220 -13.14 -8.80 -11.86
CA GLU A 220 -13.45 -10.21 -12.14
C GLU A 220 -14.59 -10.76 -11.25
N ILE A 221 -14.63 -10.37 -9.99
CA ILE A 221 -15.72 -10.74 -9.07
C ILE A 221 -17.04 -10.21 -9.59
N ILE A 222 -17.15 -8.93 -9.92
CA ILE A 222 -18.38 -8.32 -10.44
C ILE A 222 -18.82 -9.02 -11.72
N GLN A 223 -17.90 -9.25 -12.68
CA GLN A 223 -18.22 -9.95 -13.91
C GLN A 223 -18.79 -11.36 -13.66
N THR A 224 -18.21 -12.09 -12.70
CA THR A 224 -18.65 -13.45 -12.37
C THR A 224 -20.06 -13.46 -11.73
N PHE A 225 -20.31 -12.59 -10.76
CA PHE A 225 -21.56 -12.59 -10.02
C PHE A 225 -22.72 -11.90 -10.74
N THR A 226 -22.43 -11.08 -11.76
CA THR A 226 -23.45 -10.48 -12.64
C THR A 226 -23.76 -11.34 -13.87
N HIS A 227 -22.97 -12.40 -14.11
CA HIS A 227 -23.08 -13.29 -15.30
C HIS A 227 -23.07 -12.52 -16.64
N ARG A 228 -22.41 -11.36 -16.67
CA ARG A 228 -22.32 -10.48 -17.86
C ARG A 228 -20.89 -9.99 -18.04
N GLU A 229 -20.47 -9.86 -19.29
CA GLU A 229 -19.17 -9.24 -19.60
C GLU A 229 -19.18 -7.76 -19.21
N LEU A 230 -18.07 -7.30 -18.61
CA LEU A 230 -17.90 -5.89 -18.25
C LEU A 230 -17.82 -5.02 -19.51
N PRO A 231 -18.74 -4.06 -19.68
CA PRO A 231 -18.62 -3.08 -20.74
C PRO A 231 -17.37 -2.24 -20.49
N GLY A 232 -16.64 -1.91 -21.54
CA GLY A 232 -15.47 -1.06 -21.38
C GLY A 232 -14.22 -1.74 -20.82
N ARG A 233 -14.07 -3.08 -20.97
CA ARG A 233 -12.84 -3.80 -20.57
C ARG A 233 -11.55 -3.10 -20.98
N LYS A 234 -11.50 -2.49 -22.19
CA LYS A 234 -10.34 -1.71 -22.65
C LYS A 234 -10.09 -0.49 -21.75
N VAL A 235 -11.14 0.21 -21.36
CA VAL A 235 -11.06 1.37 -20.46
C VAL A 235 -10.48 0.95 -19.12
N ILE A 236 -11.00 -0.14 -18.53
CA ILE A 236 -10.48 -0.66 -17.25
C ILE A 236 -9.00 -1.00 -17.35
N VAL A 237 -8.59 -1.75 -18.37
CA VAL A 237 -7.18 -2.15 -18.57
C VAL A 237 -6.27 -0.93 -18.72
N TRP A 238 -6.63 0.03 -19.58
CA TRP A 238 -5.82 1.24 -19.74
C TRP A 238 -5.82 2.13 -18.50
N SER A 239 -6.92 2.19 -17.77
CA SER A 239 -6.96 2.89 -16.49
C SER A 239 -6.04 2.25 -15.45
N LEU A 240 -5.99 0.92 -15.32
CA LEU A 240 -5.05 0.23 -14.42
C LEU A 240 -3.58 0.54 -14.78
N ILE A 241 -3.24 0.54 -16.07
CA ILE A 241 -1.89 0.91 -16.54
C ILE A 241 -1.62 2.40 -16.27
N SER A 242 -2.59 3.28 -16.49
CA SER A 242 -2.45 4.71 -16.20
C SER A 242 -2.25 4.98 -14.71
N ILE A 243 -2.96 4.26 -13.82
CA ILE A 243 -2.75 4.34 -12.37
C ILE A 243 -1.31 3.97 -12.02
N ALA A 244 -0.76 2.90 -12.61
CA ALA A 244 0.63 2.51 -12.36
C ALA A 244 1.62 3.61 -12.77
N ILE A 245 1.48 4.17 -13.97
CA ILE A 245 2.42 5.15 -14.52
C ILE A 245 2.24 6.50 -13.84
N ILE A 246 1.04 7.07 -13.87
CA ILE A 246 0.78 8.42 -13.35
C ILE A 246 0.97 8.44 -11.83
N GLY A 247 0.43 7.44 -11.12
CA GLY A 247 0.54 7.35 -9.67
C GLY A 247 1.99 7.27 -9.21
N THR A 248 2.82 6.46 -9.88
CA THR A 248 4.24 6.37 -9.55
C THR A 248 4.97 7.68 -9.86
N LEU A 249 4.70 8.31 -11.00
CA LEU A 249 5.30 9.60 -11.37
C LEU A 249 4.87 10.75 -10.44
N ALA A 250 3.79 10.58 -9.70
CA ALA A 250 3.31 11.54 -8.70
C ALA A 250 4.00 11.40 -7.32
N TRP A 251 5.11 10.66 -7.17
CA TRP A 251 5.77 10.40 -5.87
C TRP A 251 6.07 11.68 -5.07
N THR A 252 6.34 12.80 -5.75
CA THR A 252 6.63 14.08 -5.11
C THR A 252 5.42 14.72 -4.41
N GLN A 253 4.22 14.15 -4.56
CA GLN A 253 3.05 14.53 -3.77
C GLN A 253 3.32 14.42 -2.26
N ASN A 254 4.04 13.37 -1.84
CA ASN A 254 4.42 13.19 -0.44
C ASN A 254 5.44 14.23 0.06
N MET A 255 5.91 15.09 -0.84
CA MET A 255 6.91 16.13 -0.57
C MET A 255 6.38 17.55 -0.80
N LEU A 256 5.06 17.75 -0.90
CA LEU A 256 4.46 19.07 -1.15
C LEU A 256 4.74 20.07 -0.01
N ALA A 257 4.84 19.57 1.22
CA ALA A 257 5.17 20.38 2.40
C ALA A 257 6.69 20.58 2.60
N THR A 258 7.56 19.91 1.82
CA THR A 258 9.02 20.03 1.93
C THR A 258 9.56 21.21 1.10
N PRO A 259 10.81 21.67 1.29
CA PRO A 259 11.44 22.75 0.51
C PRO A 259 11.81 22.35 -0.92
N THR A 260 10.98 21.57 -1.60
CA THR A 260 11.13 21.20 -3.00
C THR A 260 10.84 22.41 -3.91
N PRO A 261 11.53 22.59 -5.05
CA PRO A 261 11.26 23.68 -5.99
C PRO A 261 9.80 23.69 -6.47
N SER A 262 9.21 24.91 -6.55
CA SER A 262 7.78 25.10 -6.84
C SER A 262 7.31 24.41 -8.13
N GLY A 263 8.15 24.38 -9.19
CA GLY A 263 7.80 23.71 -10.44
C GLY A 263 7.49 22.23 -10.28
N TRP A 264 8.27 21.51 -9.48
CA TRP A 264 8.01 20.10 -9.18
C TRP A 264 6.75 19.89 -8.34
N LYS A 265 6.43 20.79 -7.42
CA LYS A 265 5.18 20.75 -6.64
C LYS A 265 3.95 20.87 -7.54
N TYR A 266 3.96 21.79 -8.52
CA TYR A 266 2.86 21.92 -9.48
C TYR A 266 2.72 20.69 -10.38
N ILE A 267 3.83 20.09 -10.83
CA ILE A 267 3.80 18.85 -11.61
C ILE A 267 3.20 17.72 -10.76
N ALA A 268 3.65 17.56 -9.51
CA ALA A 268 3.11 16.56 -8.59
C ALA A 268 1.61 16.74 -8.36
N MET A 269 1.19 17.97 -8.06
CA MET A 269 -0.22 18.33 -7.89
C MET A 269 -1.05 17.95 -9.13
N PHE A 270 -0.59 18.32 -10.33
CA PHE A 270 -1.28 18.00 -11.59
C PHE A 270 -1.39 16.48 -11.80
N LEU A 271 -0.29 15.74 -11.63
CA LEU A 271 -0.27 14.27 -11.80
C LEU A 271 -1.21 13.60 -10.78
N SER A 272 -1.17 14.01 -9.52
CA SER A 272 -2.02 13.43 -8.46
C SER A 272 -3.50 13.70 -8.71
N ILE A 273 -3.87 14.93 -9.06
CA ILE A 273 -5.27 15.27 -9.39
C ILE A 273 -5.72 14.51 -10.64
N SER A 274 -4.84 14.31 -11.63
CA SER A 274 -5.18 13.58 -12.85
C SER A 274 -5.56 12.12 -12.61
N LEU A 275 -5.16 11.52 -11.48
CA LEU A 275 -5.56 10.17 -11.09
C LEU A 275 -7.07 10.02 -10.87
N ILE A 276 -7.80 11.13 -10.66
CA ILE A 276 -9.27 11.08 -10.59
C ILE A 276 -9.88 10.47 -11.86
N VAL A 277 -9.24 10.66 -13.02
CA VAL A 277 -9.74 10.16 -14.30
C VAL A 277 -9.69 8.62 -14.36
N PRO A 278 -8.52 7.96 -14.23
CA PRO A 278 -8.47 6.51 -14.33
C PRO A 278 -9.20 5.81 -13.18
N PHE A 279 -9.12 6.30 -11.94
CA PHE A 279 -9.92 5.75 -10.83
C PHE A 279 -11.41 5.93 -11.09
N GLY A 280 -11.86 7.13 -11.45
CA GLY A 280 -13.27 7.44 -11.72
C GLY A 280 -13.84 6.61 -12.86
N LEU A 281 -13.09 6.39 -13.94
CA LEU A 281 -13.49 5.53 -15.06
C LEU A 281 -13.72 4.07 -14.62
N ILE A 282 -12.82 3.53 -13.77
CA ILE A 282 -12.99 2.16 -13.25
C ILE A 282 -14.20 2.11 -12.32
N PHE A 283 -14.30 3.00 -11.35
CA PHE A 283 -15.43 3.04 -10.41
C PHE A 283 -16.77 3.18 -11.13
N TYR A 284 -16.86 4.11 -12.09
CA TYR A 284 -18.05 4.28 -12.90
C TYR A 284 -18.44 3.01 -13.65
N ASN A 285 -17.48 2.34 -14.31
CA ASN A 285 -17.74 1.10 -15.04
C ASN A 285 -18.23 0.00 -14.10
N LEU A 286 -17.57 -0.20 -12.96
CA LEU A 286 -17.90 -1.27 -12.02
C LEU A 286 -19.27 -1.03 -11.34
N ILE A 287 -19.50 0.17 -10.81
CA ILE A 287 -20.73 0.51 -10.09
C ILE A 287 -21.93 0.53 -11.07
N SER A 288 -21.78 1.14 -12.25
CA SER A 288 -22.85 1.17 -13.24
C SER A 288 -23.20 -0.22 -13.78
N HIS A 289 -22.23 -1.12 -13.85
CA HIS A 289 -22.47 -2.50 -14.26
C HIS A 289 -23.27 -3.26 -13.20
N VAL A 290 -22.90 -3.15 -11.92
CA VAL A 290 -23.65 -3.76 -10.82
C VAL A 290 -25.06 -3.21 -10.76
N SER A 291 -25.26 -1.89 -10.84
CA SER A 291 -26.58 -1.26 -10.72
C SER A 291 -27.59 -1.63 -11.83
N ARG A 292 -27.08 -2.14 -12.97
CA ARG A 292 -27.90 -2.55 -14.13
C ARG A 292 -28.03 -4.07 -14.28
N SER A 293 -27.54 -4.83 -13.31
CA SER A 293 -27.50 -6.29 -13.37
C SER A 293 -28.34 -6.90 -12.26
N ASP A 294 -28.98 -8.02 -12.56
CA ASP A 294 -29.58 -8.87 -11.54
C ASP A 294 -28.48 -9.74 -10.93
N PHE A 295 -28.32 -9.68 -9.62
CA PHE A 295 -27.30 -10.43 -8.91
C PHE A 295 -27.72 -10.81 -7.50
N HIS A 296 -27.07 -11.85 -6.97
CA HIS A 296 -27.22 -12.23 -5.57
C HIS A 296 -26.00 -11.75 -4.79
N MET A 297 -26.22 -11.02 -3.71
CA MET A 297 -25.19 -10.45 -2.86
C MET A 297 -24.50 -11.56 -2.04
N GLN A 298 -23.48 -12.17 -2.59
CA GLN A 298 -22.62 -13.14 -1.91
C GLN A 298 -21.39 -12.47 -1.28
N ALA A 299 -20.67 -13.19 -0.40
CA ALA A 299 -19.55 -12.67 0.36
C ALA A 299 -18.49 -11.96 -0.50
N PRO A 300 -17.97 -12.53 -1.60
CA PRO A 300 -16.96 -11.84 -2.41
C PRO A 300 -17.44 -10.50 -2.95
N LEU A 301 -18.71 -10.44 -3.40
CA LEU A 301 -19.31 -9.21 -3.95
C LEU A 301 -19.54 -8.17 -2.83
N ARG A 302 -19.95 -8.59 -1.61
CA ARG A 302 -20.08 -7.68 -0.47
C ARG A 302 -18.77 -7.03 -0.11
N PHE A 303 -17.68 -7.81 0.02
CA PHE A 303 -16.36 -7.28 0.29
C PHE A 303 -15.87 -6.38 -0.85
N ALA A 304 -16.16 -6.73 -2.12
CA ALA A 304 -15.82 -5.91 -3.28
C ALA A 304 -16.51 -4.54 -3.24
N MET A 305 -17.81 -4.51 -2.95
CA MET A 305 -18.56 -3.24 -2.81
C MET A 305 -18.10 -2.43 -1.59
N GLY A 306 -17.80 -3.09 -0.47
CA GLY A 306 -17.20 -2.45 0.71
C GLY A 306 -15.84 -1.84 0.39
N ALA A 307 -15.00 -2.54 -0.36
CA ALA A 307 -13.71 -2.04 -0.83
C ALA A 307 -13.86 -0.75 -1.65
N LEU A 308 -14.76 -0.76 -2.65
CA LEU A 308 -15.04 0.42 -3.47
C LEU A 308 -15.56 1.59 -2.64
N SER A 309 -16.46 1.34 -1.68
CA SER A 309 -17.02 2.39 -0.83
C SER A 309 -15.97 3.04 0.05
N LEU A 310 -15.16 2.25 0.77
CA LEU A 310 -14.10 2.77 1.64
C LEU A 310 -13.01 3.49 0.83
N ALA A 311 -12.55 2.87 -0.25
CA ALA A 311 -11.54 3.47 -1.11
C ALA A 311 -12.02 4.77 -1.78
N SER A 312 -13.32 4.91 -2.09
CA SER A 312 -13.86 6.17 -2.60
C SER A 312 -13.70 7.31 -1.62
N ILE A 313 -13.96 7.07 -0.32
CA ILE A 313 -13.79 8.09 0.73
C ILE A 313 -12.32 8.50 0.81
N GLY A 314 -11.41 7.52 0.89
CA GLY A 314 -9.96 7.78 0.96
C GLY A 314 -9.43 8.53 -0.25
N LEU A 315 -9.71 8.03 -1.46
CA LEU A 315 -9.24 8.65 -2.71
C LEU A 315 -9.73 10.09 -2.91
N LEU A 316 -10.99 10.39 -2.55
CA LEU A 316 -11.50 11.76 -2.62
C LEU A 316 -10.77 12.70 -1.66
N ALA A 317 -10.47 12.23 -0.45
CA ALA A 317 -9.69 13.00 0.51
C ALA A 317 -8.22 13.16 0.06
N GLU A 318 -7.57 12.11 -0.46
CA GLU A 318 -6.21 12.17 -1.01
C GLU A 318 -6.10 13.15 -2.19
N ILE A 319 -7.11 13.21 -3.07
CA ILE A 319 -7.17 14.19 -4.17
C ILE A 319 -7.27 15.61 -3.63
N ALA A 320 -8.08 15.87 -2.60
CA ALA A 320 -8.16 17.19 -1.96
C ALA A 320 -6.80 17.59 -1.35
N GLN A 321 -6.12 16.65 -0.69
CA GLN A 321 -4.78 16.84 -0.12
C GLN A 321 -3.68 16.96 -1.18
N SER A 322 -3.94 16.60 -2.43
CA SER A 322 -2.99 16.80 -3.54
C SER A 322 -2.79 18.27 -3.90
N THR A 323 -3.60 19.19 -3.38
CA THR A 323 -3.40 20.62 -3.58
C THR A 323 -2.36 21.16 -2.61
N ILE A 324 -1.46 22.04 -3.08
CA ILE A 324 -0.35 22.58 -2.28
C ILE A 324 -0.86 23.28 -1.00
N GLY A 325 -1.98 24.01 -1.10
CA GLY A 325 -2.57 24.73 0.03
C GLY A 325 -3.08 23.78 1.13
N VAL A 326 -3.77 22.72 0.77
CA VAL A 326 -4.28 21.71 1.72
C VAL A 326 -3.12 20.87 2.26
N ALA A 327 -2.20 20.42 1.41
CA ALA A 327 -1.05 19.63 1.83
C ALA A 327 -0.16 20.35 2.85
N SER A 328 0.02 21.67 2.71
CA SER A 328 0.83 22.46 3.66
C SER A 328 0.23 22.51 5.07
N GLN A 329 -1.05 22.26 5.22
CA GLN A 329 -1.76 22.31 6.51
C GLN A 329 -2.03 20.91 7.07
N LEU A 330 -2.36 19.93 6.21
CA LEU A 330 -2.92 18.65 6.64
C LEU A 330 -2.00 17.43 6.45
N SER A 331 -0.87 17.54 5.72
CA SER A 331 -0.05 16.38 5.35
C SER A 331 0.55 15.59 6.52
N HIS A 332 0.72 16.22 7.68
CA HIS A 332 1.24 15.57 8.90
C HIS A 332 0.18 15.39 9.99
N THR A 333 -1.09 15.51 9.65
CA THR A 333 -2.20 15.36 10.59
C THR A 333 -2.94 14.04 10.39
N TYR A 334 -3.81 13.72 11.34
CA TYR A 334 -4.67 12.54 11.25
C TYR A 334 -5.66 12.60 10.07
N ASP A 335 -5.89 13.75 9.42
CA ASP A 335 -6.66 13.84 8.19
C ASP A 335 -5.98 13.09 7.03
N ALA A 336 -4.69 13.33 6.81
CA ALA A 336 -3.91 12.60 5.80
C ALA A 336 -3.79 11.11 6.13
N TRP A 337 -3.62 10.80 7.41
CA TRP A 337 -3.57 9.43 7.89
C TRP A 337 -4.89 8.69 7.66
N ALA A 338 -6.03 9.32 7.97
CA ALA A 338 -7.36 8.77 7.72
C ALA A 338 -7.60 8.51 6.23
N ALA A 339 -7.29 9.46 5.36
CA ALA A 339 -7.43 9.33 3.91
C ALA A 339 -6.66 8.11 3.38
N THR A 340 -5.38 8.01 3.72
CA THR A 340 -4.52 6.89 3.35
C THR A 340 -5.04 5.56 3.89
N HIS A 341 -5.54 5.53 5.13
CA HIS A 341 -6.06 4.29 5.73
C HIS A 341 -7.42 3.88 5.15
N PHE A 342 -8.30 4.80 4.80
CA PHE A 342 -9.52 4.47 4.07
C PHE A 342 -9.20 3.82 2.72
N THR A 343 -8.23 4.36 1.97
CA THR A 343 -7.76 3.78 0.70
C THR A 343 -7.09 2.42 0.92
N LEU A 344 -6.15 2.33 1.86
CA LEU A 344 -5.37 1.13 2.12
C LEU A 344 -6.25 -0.01 2.67
N VAL A 345 -7.10 0.26 3.66
CA VAL A 345 -8.03 -0.73 4.23
C VAL A 345 -9.05 -1.13 3.17
N GLY A 346 -9.57 -0.18 2.40
CA GLY A 346 -10.47 -0.46 1.29
C GLY A 346 -9.86 -1.44 0.30
N PHE A 347 -8.69 -1.16 -0.22
CA PHE A 347 -8.08 -2.00 -1.26
C PHE A 347 -7.34 -3.22 -0.68
N ALA A 348 -6.49 -3.08 0.34
CA ALA A 348 -5.71 -4.20 0.84
C ALA A 348 -6.56 -5.17 1.67
N VAL A 349 -7.39 -4.65 2.60
CA VAL A 349 -8.15 -5.51 3.50
C VAL A 349 -9.44 -5.96 2.81
N PHE A 350 -10.35 -5.05 2.46
CA PHE A 350 -11.63 -5.45 1.85
C PHE A 350 -11.46 -6.01 0.45
N GLY A 351 -10.61 -5.40 -0.40
CA GLY A 351 -10.26 -5.94 -1.71
C GLY A 351 -9.56 -7.28 -1.62
N GLY A 352 -8.65 -7.45 -0.65
CA GLY A 352 -7.99 -8.71 -0.34
C GLY A 352 -8.97 -9.79 0.12
N PHE A 353 -9.89 -9.48 1.06
CA PHE A 353 -10.94 -10.41 1.48
C PHE A 353 -11.90 -10.74 0.33
N ALA A 354 -12.25 -9.79 -0.52
CA ALA A 354 -13.02 -10.05 -1.73
C ALA A 354 -12.31 -11.08 -2.63
N ALA A 355 -11.03 -10.87 -2.92
CA ALA A 355 -10.22 -11.76 -3.73
C ALA A 355 -10.06 -13.15 -3.10
N VAL A 356 -9.67 -13.20 -1.81
CA VAL A 356 -9.48 -14.46 -1.10
C VAL A 356 -10.80 -15.25 -1.03
N THR A 357 -11.91 -14.64 -0.66
CA THR A 357 -13.22 -15.33 -0.59
C THR A 357 -13.70 -15.80 -1.96
N TYR A 358 -13.36 -15.07 -3.03
CA TYR A 358 -13.70 -15.44 -4.41
C TYR A 358 -12.89 -16.65 -4.91
N TRP A 359 -11.58 -16.67 -4.67
CA TRP A 359 -10.73 -17.78 -5.09
C TRP A 359 -10.61 -18.92 -4.08
N TYR A 360 -11.12 -18.74 -2.84
CA TYR A 360 -11.04 -19.75 -1.78
C TYR A 360 -11.55 -21.15 -2.21
N PRO A 361 -12.73 -21.27 -2.88
CA PRO A 361 -13.20 -22.57 -3.34
C PRO A 361 -12.25 -23.23 -4.35
N LYS A 362 -11.57 -22.41 -5.17
CA LYS A 362 -10.58 -22.91 -6.13
C LYS A 362 -9.27 -23.36 -5.46
N MET A 363 -8.88 -22.69 -4.36
CA MET A 363 -7.68 -23.02 -3.60
C MET A 363 -7.84 -24.24 -2.71
N THR A 364 -9.02 -24.44 -2.12
CA THR A 364 -9.24 -25.42 -1.06
C THR A 364 -10.21 -26.54 -1.42
N GLY A 365 -11.03 -26.34 -2.44
CA GLY A 365 -12.14 -27.25 -2.79
C GLY A 365 -13.39 -27.07 -1.90
N PHE A 366 -13.38 -26.19 -0.91
CA PHE A 366 -14.49 -25.97 0.02
C PHE A 366 -15.15 -24.62 -0.19
N GLN A 367 -16.46 -24.55 0.00
CA GLN A 367 -17.19 -23.28 0.02
C GLN A 367 -17.18 -22.65 1.41
N LEU A 368 -17.11 -21.31 1.45
CA LEU A 368 -17.24 -20.56 2.69
C LEU A 368 -18.69 -20.53 3.16
N ASN A 369 -18.87 -20.51 4.48
CA ASN A 369 -20.18 -20.31 5.09
C ASN A 369 -20.61 -18.86 4.88
N GLU A 370 -21.65 -18.66 4.08
CA GLU A 370 -22.12 -17.35 3.63
C GLU A 370 -22.64 -16.48 4.80
N ASP A 371 -23.30 -17.07 5.80
CA ASP A 371 -23.81 -16.33 6.95
C ASP A 371 -22.67 -15.79 7.84
N ARG A 372 -21.63 -16.61 8.04
CA ARG A 372 -20.45 -16.17 8.79
C ARG A 372 -19.69 -15.07 8.03
N ALA A 373 -19.54 -15.22 6.73
CA ALA A 373 -18.88 -14.23 5.89
C ALA A 373 -19.65 -12.90 5.86
N LYS A 374 -21.00 -12.95 5.82
CA LYS A 374 -21.85 -11.77 5.95
C LYS A 374 -21.67 -11.04 7.29
N LYS A 375 -21.69 -11.76 8.40
CA LYS A 375 -21.47 -11.19 9.71
C LYS A 375 -20.07 -10.58 9.84
N SER A 376 -19.04 -11.29 9.34
CA SER A 376 -17.66 -10.77 9.30
C SER A 376 -17.57 -9.46 8.53
N PHE A 377 -18.16 -9.39 7.33
CA PHE A 377 -18.21 -8.16 6.55
C PHE A 377 -18.88 -7.01 7.32
N GLN A 378 -20.04 -7.24 7.93
CA GLN A 378 -20.78 -6.21 8.66
C GLN A 378 -19.96 -5.64 9.83
N ILE A 379 -19.35 -6.52 10.63
CA ILE A 379 -18.53 -6.11 11.79
C ILE A 379 -17.29 -5.33 11.31
N MET A 380 -16.59 -5.85 10.30
CA MET A 380 -15.40 -5.21 9.76
C MET A 380 -15.71 -3.85 9.13
N PHE A 381 -16.76 -3.76 8.31
CA PHE A 381 -17.13 -2.53 7.62
C PHE A 381 -17.53 -1.44 8.61
N LEU A 382 -18.45 -1.77 9.54
CA LEU A 382 -18.90 -0.82 10.56
C LEU A 382 -17.73 -0.41 11.48
N GLY A 383 -16.93 -1.38 11.94
CA GLY A 383 -15.75 -1.11 12.76
C GLY A 383 -14.74 -0.21 12.07
N THR A 384 -14.49 -0.40 10.77
CA THR A 384 -13.59 0.47 9.98
C THR A 384 -14.13 1.89 9.88
N VAL A 385 -15.41 2.06 9.55
CA VAL A 385 -16.02 3.39 9.45
C VAL A 385 -15.98 4.12 10.78
N VAL A 386 -16.37 3.45 11.88
CA VAL A 386 -16.36 4.04 13.23
C VAL A 386 -14.95 4.38 13.70
N ALA A 387 -13.95 3.57 13.34
CA ALA A 387 -12.57 3.81 13.75
C ALA A 387 -11.87 4.92 12.94
N LEU A 388 -12.17 5.05 11.65
CA LEU A 388 -11.42 5.95 10.76
C LEU A 388 -12.12 7.29 10.49
N LEU A 389 -13.45 7.32 10.45
CA LEU A 389 -14.19 8.54 10.10
C LEU A 389 -13.94 9.72 11.08
N PRO A 390 -13.90 9.51 12.42
CA PRO A 390 -13.62 10.59 13.35
C PRO A 390 -12.22 11.20 13.18
N LEU A 391 -11.27 10.46 12.61
CA LEU A 391 -9.90 10.93 12.44
C LEU A 391 -9.77 12.06 11.41
N PHE A 392 -10.72 12.19 10.47
CA PHE A 392 -10.77 13.36 9.61
C PHE A 392 -11.02 14.64 10.41
N VAL A 393 -11.94 14.58 11.38
CA VAL A 393 -12.26 15.74 12.22
C VAL A 393 -11.04 16.11 13.07
N VAL A 394 -10.46 15.14 13.75
CA VAL A 394 -9.26 15.32 14.59
C VAL A 394 -8.08 15.87 13.78
N GLY A 395 -7.92 15.40 12.54
CA GLY A 395 -6.85 15.87 11.66
C GLY A 395 -7.04 17.32 11.21
N VAL A 396 -8.28 17.72 10.89
CA VAL A 396 -8.61 19.12 10.55
C VAL A 396 -8.45 20.04 11.74
N GLU A 397 -8.72 19.56 12.96
CA GLU A 397 -8.44 20.29 14.21
C GLU A 397 -6.93 20.38 14.54
N GLY A 398 -6.06 19.71 13.76
CA GLY A 398 -4.61 19.86 13.82
C GLY A 398 -3.86 18.82 14.65
N GLN A 399 -4.48 17.70 15.02
CA GLN A 399 -3.74 16.63 15.71
C GLN A 399 -2.72 15.97 14.76
N VAL A 400 -1.45 16.00 15.18
CA VAL A 400 -0.31 15.44 14.44
C VAL A 400 -0.23 13.92 14.59
N THR A 401 0.13 13.21 13.52
CA THR A 401 0.16 11.73 13.48
C THR A 401 1.26 11.10 14.32
N ASP A 402 2.42 11.73 14.41
CA ASP A 402 3.63 11.16 15.02
C ASP A 402 3.79 11.53 16.50
N SER A 403 2.76 12.18 17.09
CA SER A 403 2.76 12.53 18.50
C SER A 403 2.20 11.39 19.35
N TYR A 404 2.95 10.95 20.36
CA TYR A 404 2.49 9.91 21.30
C TYR A 404 1.54 10.44 22.41
N ARG A 405 1.37 11.77 22.49
CA ARG A 405 0.49 12.48 23.44
C ARG A 405 -0.17 13.70 22.78
N TYR A 406 -1.29 14.11 23.36
CA TYR A 406 -1.92 15.41 23.09
C TYR A 406 -2.36 16.05 24.40
N PHE A 407 -2.54 17.37 24.41
CA PHE A 407 -2.84 18.15 25.62
C PHE A 407 -4.32 18.07 26.01
N ILE A 408 -4.62 18.23 27.31
CA ILE A 408 -5.97 18.16 27.87
C ILE A 408 -6.90 19.26 27.30
N ASP A 409 -6.35 20.41 26.95
CA ASP A 409 -7.10 21.58 26.47
C ASP A 409 -7.58 21.44 25.02
N THR A 410 -7.40 20.26 24.41
CA THR A 410 -7.83 20.00 23.03
C THR A 410 -9.07 19.08 23.03
N ASP A 411 -10.02 19.36 22.13
CA ASP A 411 -11.23 18.54 21.97
C ASP A 411 -10.99 17.17 21.33
N PHE A 412 -9.73 16.81 21.10
CA PHE A 412 -9.32 15.55 20.43
C PHE A 412 -9.81 14.28 21.16
N LYS A 413 -10.05 14.35 22.46
CA LYS A 413 -10.52 13.22 23.26
C LYS A 413 -11.80 12.59 22.70
N ILE A 414 -12.76 13.42 22.27
CA ILE A 414 -14.09 12.95 21.80
C ILE A 414 -13.94 12.05 20.57
N TYR A 415 -12.94 12.32 19.75
CA TYR A 415 -12.74 11.64 18.45
C TYR A 415 -11.68 10.53 18.51
N ASN A 416 -10.89 10.46 19.59
CA ASN A 416 -9.86 9.45 19.79
C ASN A 416 -10.35 8.20 20.54
N ILE A 417 -11.58 8.21 21.05
CA ILE A 417 -12.24 7.07 21.68
C ILE A 417 -12.86 6.18 20.61
#